data_0d13a2fe0b89b9b84d8682a4dffbc826
#
_entry.id   0d13a2fe0b89b9b84d8682a4dffbc826
#
_cell.length_a   1.000
_cell.length_b   1.000
_cell.length_c   1.000
_cell.angle_alpha   90.00
_cell.angle_beta   90.00
_cell.angle_gamma   90.00
#
_symmetry.space_group_name_H-M   'P 1'
#
loop_
_entity.id
_entity.type
_entity.pdbx_description
1 polymer ?
#
loop_
_entity_poly.entity_id
_entity_poly.type
_entity_poly.pdbx_seq_one_letter_code
_entity_poly.pdbx_strand_id
1 'polypeptide(L)'
;SEEIVKIQNSNFEVSSKSDKSPLTEADLYSNKEIKKFLNENSDIKNFISEEDKEIPFEVRKDWNLYWVIDPIDGTKEFVKGGDDFCVNIALCEGNSPIFGCVLQPKTKDCYHAFKGKGAFKNNKKIKTKPQSKPLRVVASKSHLNNDTKDFLNVLSNELEYELEVVNIGSSLKFCLIAEGLADVYPRFGPTMEWDSCAPHI
;
A
#
# COMPACT_ATOMS: atom_id res chain seq x y z
N SER A 1 -8.49 -11.95 -4.19
CA SER A 1 -8.68 -11.71 -2.75
C SER A 1 -9.04 -12.98 -1.97
N GLU A 2 -9.99 -13.79 -2.45
CA GLU A 2 -10.48 -14.97 -1.72
C GLU A 2 -9.40 -16.00 -1.42
N GLU A 3 -8.50 -16.26 -2.38
CA GLU A 3 -7.43 -17.22 -2.20
C GLU A 3 -6.39 -16.75 -1.17
N ILE A 4 -6.05 -15.46 -1.15
CA ILE A 4 -5.17 -14.86 -0.13
C ILE A 4 -5.75 -15.10 1.27
N VAL A 5 -7.05 -14.88 1.45
CA VAL A 5 -7.73 -15.08 2.74
C VAL A 5 -7.80 -16.58 3.11
N LYS A 6 -7.98 -17.46 2.13
CA LYS A 6 -7.93 -18.93 2.39
C LYS A 6 -6.54 -19.36 2.85
N ILE A 7 -5.49 -18.88 2.18
CA ILE A 7 -4.10 -19.16 2.58
C ILE A 7 -3.87 -18.67 4.00
N GLN A 8 -4.26 -17.43 4.34
CA GLN A 8 -4.11 -16.90 5.70
C GLN A 8 -4.80 -17.75 6.77
N ASN A 9 -5.94 -18.36 6.44
CA ASN A 9 -6.71 -19.21 7.36
C ASN A 9 -6.24 -20.67 7.36
N SER A 10 -5.27 -21.04 6.54
CA SER A 10 -4.66 -22.37 6.47
C SER A 10 -3.38 -22.47 7.30
N ASN A 11 -2.74 -23.61 7.26
CA ASN A 11 -1.42 -23.82 7.83
C ASN A 11 -0.39 -23.51 6.70
N PHE A 12 0.04 -22.25 6.57
CA PHE A 12 0.96 -21.79 5.53
C PHE A 12 2.38 -21.66 6.03
N GLU A 13 3.34 -21.81 5.11
CA GLU A 13 4.76 -21.64 5.41
C GLU A 13 5.16 -20.15 5.38
N VAL A 14 6.00 -19.77 6.33
CA VAL A 14 6.62 -18.44 6.39
C VAL A 14 8.13 -18.61 6.26
N SER A 15 8.70 -18.01 5.24
CA SER A 15 10.14 -17.88 5.06
C SER A 15 10.60 -16.44 5.32
N SER A 16 11.91 -16.21 5.28
CA SER A 16 12.46 -14.85 5.44
C SER A 16 13.25 -14.46 4.20
N LYS A 17 13.02 -13.24 3.73
CA LYS A 17 13.82 -12.61 2.67
C LYS A 17 15.22 -12.24 3.20
N SER A 18 16.10 -11.80 2.32
CA SER A 18 17.48 -11.39 2.68
C SER A 18 17.53 -10.22 3.67
N ASP A 19 16.54 -9.36 3.64
CA ASP A 19 16.36 -8.23 4.56
C ASP A 19 15.62 -8.59 5.86
N LYS A 20 15.37 -9.90 6.08
CA LYS A 20 14.63 -10.47 7.22
C LYS A 20 13.13 -10.13 7.25
N SER A 21 12.55 -9.56 6.20
CA SER A 21 11.11 -9.46 6.07
C SER A 21 10.48 -10.83 5.82
N PRO A 22 9.23 -11.08 6.27
CA PRO A 22 8.55 -12.34 6.01
C PRO A 22 8.16 -12.44 4.54
N LEU A 23 8.18 -13.67 4.03
CA LEU A 23 7.66 -14.09 2.74
C LEU A 23 6.77 -15.30 2.94
N THR A 24 5.57 -15.26 2.41
CA THR A 24 4.61 -16.35 2.48
C THR A 24 4.27 -16.89 1.09
N GLU A 25 3.67 -18.07 1.04
CA GLU A 25 3.13 -18.60 -0.20
C GLU A 25 2.01 -17.73 -0.79
N ALA A 26 1.33 -16.92 0.04
CA ALA A 26 0.33 -15.96 -0.42
C ALA A 26 0.93 -14.82 -1.24
N ASP A 27 2.12 -14.33 -0.85
CA ASP A 27 2.88 -13.31 -1.61
C ASP A 27 3.21 -13.83 -3.00
N LEU A 28 3.78 -15.04 -3.07
CA LEU A 28 4.19 -15.68 -4.33
C LEU A 28 2.99 -16.02 -5.23
N TYR A 29 1.92 -16.56 -4.64
CA TYR A 29 0.69 -16.85 -5.35
C TYR A 29 0.07 -15.56 -5.94
N SER A 30 -0.06 -14.53 -5.10
CA SER A 30 -0.62 -13.24 -5.51
C SER A 30 0.20 -12.60 -6.62
N ASN A 31 1.53 -12.56 -6.49
CA ASN A 31 2.43 -12.05 -7.52
C ASN A 31 2.22 -12.75 -8.86
N LYS A 32 2.20 -14.09 -8.85
CA LYS A 32 1.99 -14.90 -10.04
C LYS A 32 0.64 -14.62 -10.73
N GLU A 33 -0.45 -14.61 -9.96
CA GLU A 33 -1.79 -14.42 -10.51
C GLU A 33 -2.00 -13.01 -11.05
N ILE A 34 -1.51 -11.98 -10.35
CA ILE A 34 -1.57 -10.59 -10.81
C ILE A 34 -0.82 -10.43 -12.13
N LYS A 35 0.44 -10.90 -12.19
CA LYS A 35 1.26 -10.79 -13.41
C LYS A 35 0.66 -11.58 -14.57
N LYS A 36 0.12 -12.78 -14.31
CA LYS A 36 -0.58 -13.56 -15.32
C LYS A 36 -1.75 -12.77 -15.89
N PHE A 37 -2.64 -12.26 -15.05
CA PHE A 37 -3.80 -11.49 -15.47
C PHE A 37 -3.41 -10.25 -16.28
N LEU A 38 -2.42 -9.48 -15.80
CA LEU A 38 -1.96 -8.28 -16.50
C LEU A 38 -1.29 -8.61 -17.85
N ASN A 39 -0.54 -9.71 -17.93
CA ASN A 39 0.05 -10.18 -19.18
C ASN A 39 -1.00 -10.62 -20.22
N GLU A 40 -2.09 -11.22 -19.77
CA GLU A 40 -3.17 -11.68 -20.67
C GLU A 40 -4.07 -10.55 -21.14
N ASN A 41 -4.20 -9.46 -20.35
CA ASN A 41 -5.17 -8.38 -20.58
C ASN A 41 -4.54 -7.01 -20.86
N SER A 42 -3.20 -6.93 -21.02
CA SER A 42 -2.47 -5.71 -21.31
C SER A 42 -1.27 -5.98 -22.20
N ASP A 43 -0.96 -5.03 -23.08
CA ASP A 43 0.26 -5.05 -23.88
C ASP A 43 1.51 -4.60 -23.12
N ILE A 44 1.35 -4.10 -21.90
CA ILE A 44 2.45 -3.62 -21.04
C ILE A 44 3.09 -4.83 -20.37
N LYS A 45 4.37 -5.08 -20.68
CA LYS A 45 5.12 -6.27 -20.23
C LYS A 45 6.22 -5.95 -19.21
N ASN A 46 6.37 -4.69 -18.84
CA ASN A 46 7.37 -4.25 -17.85
C ASN A 46 6.74 -4.26 -16.46
N PHE A 47 7.39 -4.93 -15.51
CA PHE A 47 6.91 -5.08 -14.15
C PHE A 47 8.02 -4.78 -13.15
N ILE A 48 7.68 -4.06 -12.09
CA ILE A 48 8.44 -3.96 -10.84
C ILE A 48 7.56 -4.59 -9.76
N SER A 49 8.05 -5.60 -9.08
CA SER A 49 7.31 -6.24 -7.99
C SER A 49 8.21 -6.53 -6.82
N GLU A 50 7.68 -6.41 -5.61
CA GLU A 50 8.38 -6.74 -4.37
C GLU A 50 8.92 -8.18 -4.38
N GLU A 51 8.21 -9.11 -5.01
CA GLU A 51 8.55 -10.54 -5.03
C GLU A 51 9.41 -10.95 -6.24
N ASP A 52 9.78 -10.02 -7.08
CA ASP A 52 10.69 -10.28 -8.21
C ASP A 52 12.13 -9.95 -7.83
N LYS A 53 13.04 -10.39 -8.67
CA LYS A 53 14.43 -9.94 -8.61
C LYS A 53 14.51 -8.46 -8.95
N GLU A 54 15.35 -7.73 -8.22
CA GLU A 54 15.61 -6.33 -8.53
C GLU A 54 16.07 -6.15 -9.98
N ILE A 55 15.41 -5.23 -10.68
CA ILE A 55 15.76 -4.87 -12.06
C ILE A 55 16.67 -3.63 -11.98
N PRO A 56 17.91 -3.71 -12.48
CA PRO A 56 18.84 -2.59 -12.46
C PRO A 56 18.24 -1.35 -13.12
N PHE A 57 18.51 -0.17 -12.55
CA PHE A 57 18.04 1.10 -13.10
C PHE A 57 18.38 1.28 -14.58
N GLU A 58 19.57 0.87 -15.01
CA GLU A 58 20.02 0.96 -16.41
C GLU A 58 19.12 0.17 -17.39
N VAL A 59 18.41 -0.84 -16.92
CA VAL A 59 17.43 -1.62 -17.71
C VAL A 59 16.06 -0.94 -17.73
N ARG A 60 15.64 -0.38 -16.59
CA ARG A 60 14.27 0.16 -16.44
C ARG A 60 14.15 1.65 -16.73
N LYS A 61 15.25 2.40 -16.83
CA LYS A 61 15.26 3.86 -17.05
C LYS A 61 14.54 4.31 -18.33
N ASP A 62 14.52 3.44 -19.35
CA ASP A 62 13.91 3.72 -20.64
C ASP A 62 12.46 3.18 -20.76
N TRP A 63 11.91 2.64 -19.67
CA TRP A 63 10.54 2.19 -19.66
C TRP A 63 9.58 3.38 -19.62
N ASN A 64 8.69 3.46 -20.61
CA ASN A 64 7.66 4.48 -20.62
C ASN A 64 6.44 4.05 -19.80
N LEU A 65 5.96 2.81 -20.01
CA LEU A 65 4.85 2.23 -19.27
C LEU A 65 5.30 0.96 -18.55
N TYR A 66 4.95 0.86 -17.27
CA TYR A 66 5.26 -0.31 -16.45
C TYR A 66 4.32 -0.44 -15.25
N TRP A 67 4.13 -1.69 -14.84
CA TRP A 67 3.37 -2.02 -13.63
C TRP A 67 4.27 -2.02 -12.40
N VAL A 68 3.74 -1.51 -11.29
CA VAL A 68 4.38 -1.61 -9.95
C VAL A 68 3.42 -2.36 -9.05
N ILE A 69 3.91 -3.45 -8.44
CA ILE A 69 3.07 -4.41 -7.72
C ILE A 69 3.66 -4.69 -6.35
N ASP A 70 2.83 -4.60 -5.33
CA ASP A 70 3.05 -5.23 -4.03
C ASP A 70 1.96 -6.29 -3.84
N PRO A 71 2.33 -7.56 -3.92
CA PRO A 71 1.38 -8.66 -3.82
C PRO A 71 0.68 -8.77 -2.47
N ILE A 72 1.38 -8.44 -1.37
CA ILE A 72 0.82 -8.34 -0.01
C ILE A 72 1.62 -7.32 0.79
N ASP A 73 1.20 -6.07 0.74
CA ASP A 73 1.69 -5.04 1.67
C ASP A 73 1.12 -5.28 3.06
N GLY A 74 2.00 -5.39 4.05
CA GLY A 74 1.64 -5.74 5.41
C GLY A 74 1.77 -7.24 5.70
N THR A 75 2.77 -7.92 5.14
CA THR A 75 3.01 -9.36 5.35
C THR A 75 3.16 -9.72 6.85
N LYS A 76 3.70 -8.81 7.67
CA LYS A 76 3.77 -9.01 9.13
C LYS A 76 2.38 -9.09 9.78
N GLU A 77 1.45 -8.26 9.35
CA GLU A 77 0.07 -8.26 9.80
C GLU A 77 -0.67 -9.50 9.28
N PHE A 78 -0.43 -9.88 8.04
CA PHE A 78 -0.93 -11.11 7.43
C PHE A 78 -0.52 -12.36 8.22
N VAL A 79 0.76 -12.51 8.53
CA VAL A 79 1.31 -13.65 9.30
C VAL A 79 0.71 -13.75 10.70
N LYS A 80 0.40 -12.61 11.33
CA LYS A 80 -0.27 -12.55 12.65
C LYS A 80 -1.78 -12.83 12.61
N GLY A 81 -2.35 -13.10 11.42
CA GLY A 81 -3.79 -13.28 11.23
C GLY A 81 -4.60 -11.99 11.32
N GLY A 82 -3.92 -10.83 11.24
CA GLY A 82 -4.57 -9.51 11.22
C GLY A 82 -5.25 -9.20 9.89
N ASP A 83 -5.93 -8.05 9.83
CA ASP A 83 -6.69 -7.62 8.67
C ASP A 83 -6.03 -6.42 7.95
N ASP A 84 -4.97 -5.83 8.53
CA ASP A 84 -4.31 -4.61 8.06
C ASP A 84 -3.27 -4.91 6.96
N PHE A 85 -3.65 -5.64 5.93
CA PHE A 85 -2.83 -5.91 4.76
C PHE A 85 -3.62 -5.67 3.48
N CYS A 86 -2.92 -5.36 2.40
CA CYS A 86 -3.55 -5.09 1.11
C CYS A 86 -2.68 -5.55 -0.07
N VAL A 87 -3.28 -5.55 -1.25
CA VAL A 87 -2.62 -5.73 -2.54
C VAL A 87 -2.53 -4.38 -3.23
N ASN A 88 -1.35 -3.98 -3.68
CA ASN A 88 -1.13 -2.75 -4.41
C ASN A 88 -0.77 -3.03 -5.87
N ILE A 89 -1.46 -2.38 -6.80
CA ILE A 89 -1.17 -2.44 -8.23
C ILE A 89 -1.21 -1.03 -8.78
N ALA A 90 -0.12 -0.57 -9.36
CA ALA A 90 -0.05 0.71 -10.06
C ALA A 90 0.38 0.54 -11.51
N LEU A 91 -0.12 1.39 -12.39
CA LEU A 91 0.45 1.63 -13.70
C LEU A 91 1.15 2.98 -13.69
N CYS A 92 2.41 2.98 -14.06
CA CYS A 92 3.23 4.19 -14.17
C CYS A 92 3.51 4.54 -15.63
N GLU A 93 3.54 5.84 -15.90
CA GLU A 93 4.03 6.42 -17.14
C GLU A 93 5.22 7.34 -16.82
N GLY A 94 6.39 7.02 -17.33
CA GLY A 94 7.62 7.70 -16.94
C GLY A 94 7.81 7.64 -15.42
N ASN A 95 7.85 8.78 -14.75
CA ASN A 95 8.09 8.89 -13.30
C ASN A 95 6.79 9.13 -12.48
N SER A 96 5.63 8.83 -13.05
CA SER A 96 4.36 9.15 -12.38
C SER A 96 3.37 8.00 -12.47
N PRO A 97 2.69 7.64 -11.36
CA PRO A 97 1.57 6.73 -11.44
C PRO A 97 0.40 7.41 -12.18
N ILE A 98 -0.25 6.66 -13.08
CA ILE A 98 -1.42 7.11 -13.85
C ILE A 98 -2.67 6.30 -13.50
N PHE A 99 -2.49 5.13 -12.91
CA PHE A 99 -3.54 4.30 -12.33
C PHE A 99 -3.02 3.67 -11.04
N GLY A 100 -3.87 3.55 -10.03
CA GLY A 100 -3.61 2.85 -8.78
C GLY A 100 -4.82 2.06 -8.32
N CYS A 101 -4.55 0.89 -7.76
CA CYS A 101 -5.53 0.03 -7.11
C CYS A 101 -4.94 -0.51 -5.81
N VAL A 102 -5.67 -0.32 -4.71
CA VAL A 102 -5.39 -0.90 -3.39
C VAL A 102 -6.57 -1.75 -2.98
N LEU A 103 -6.36 -3.05 -2.84
CA LEU A 103 -7.40 -4.00 -2.45
C LEU A 103 -7.09 -4.55 -1.06
N GLN A 104 -8.03 -4.39 -0.11
CA GLN A 104 -7.99 -5.06 1.18
C GLN A 104 -8.70 -6.43 1.07
N PRO A 105 -7.98 -7.57 1.10
CA PRO A 105 -8.60 -8.87 0.81
C PRO A 105 -9.66 -9.31 1.80
N LYS A 106 -9.53 -8.97 3.08
CA LYS A 106 -10.46 -9.36 4.16
C LYS A 106 -11.83 -8.71 4.01
N THR A 107 -11.88 -7.42 3.78
CA THR A 107 -13.13 -6.66 3.65
C THR A 107 -13.65 -6.62 2.22
N LYS A 108 -12.80 -6.97 1.24
CA LYS A 108 -13.01 -6.81 -0.19
C LYS A 108 -13.15 -5.34 -0.62
N ASP A 109 -12.71 -4.40 0.24
CA ASP A 109 -12.66 -2.99 -0.11
C ASP A 109 -11.61 -2.75 -1.18
N CYS A 110 -12.03 -2.20 -2.30
CA CYS A 110 -11.20 -1.90 -3.45
C CYS A 110 -11.16 -0.38 -3.67
N TYR A 111 -10.00 0.20 -3.44
CA TYR A 111 -9.71 1.59 -3.74
C TYR A 111 -9.03 1.67 -5.09
N HIS A 112 -9.46 2.58 -5.96
CA HIS A 112 -8.79 2.81 -7.22
C HIS A 112 -8.89 4.26 -7.65
N ALA A 113 -7.90 4.69 -8.41
CA ALA A 113 -7.86 6.03 -8.98
C ALA A 113 -7.23 6.01 -10.38
N PHE A 114 -7.61 6.99 -11.18
CA PHE A 114 -6.97 7.34 -12.45
C PHE A 114 -6.55 8.81 -12.37
N LYS A 115 -5.36 9.11 -12.85
CA LYS A 115 -4.84 10.48 -12.88
C LYS A 115 -5.87 11.45 -13.51
N GLY A 116 -6.26 12.45 -12.73
CA GLY A 116 -7.23 13.47 -13.14
C GLY A 116 -8.70 13.03 -13.15
N LYS A 117 -9.04 11.78 -12.74
CA LYS A 117 -10.44 11.30 -12.68
C LYS A 117 -10.99 11.21 -11.26
N GLY A 118 -10.10 11.33 -10.26
CA GLY A 118 -10.42 11.20 -8.84
C GLY A 118 -10.35 9.77 -8.34
N ALA A 119 -10.59 9.60 -7.04
CA ALA A 119 -10.48 8.34 -6.34
C ALA A 119 -11.86 7.72 -6.02
N PHE A 120 -11.89 6.39 -5.95
CA PHE A 120 -13.10 5.62 -5.72
C PHE A 120 -12.83 4.49 -4.73
N LYS A 121 -13.82 4.18 -3.91
CA LYS A 121 -13.90 2.98 -3.07
C LYS A 121 -15.11 2.17 -3.52
N ASN A 122 -14.92 0.91 -3.93
CA ASN A 122 -16.01 0.05 -4.39
C ASN A 122 -16.88 0.74 -5.46
N ASN A 123 -16.24 1.41 -6.43
CA ASN A 123 -16.85 2.21 -7.50
C ASN A 123 -17.63 3.47 -7.04
N LYS A 124 -17.62 3.81 -5.75
CA LYS A 124 -18.19 5.05 -5.24
C LYS A 124 -17.09 6.09 -5.10
N LYS A 125 -17.32 7.29 -5.65
CA LYS A 125 -16.35 8.38 -5.57
C LYS A 125 -16.12 8.79 -4.12
N ILE A 126 -14.85 8.90 -3.74
CA ILE A 126 -14.39 9.36 -2.43
C ILE A 126 -13.62 10.67 -2.58
N LYS A 127 -13.45 11.37 -1.49
CA LYS A 127 -12.63 12.59 -1.40
C LYS A 127 -12.19 12.83 0.03
N THR A 128 -11.08 13.51 0.18
CA THR A 128 -10.64 14.05 1.47
C THR A 128 -11.69 14.97 2.06
N LYS A 129 -11.66 15.15 3.37
CA LYS A 129 -12.51 16.11 4.09
C LYS A 129 -11.66 17.27 4.60
N PRO A 130 -12.27 18.42 4.94
CA PRO A 130 -11.59 19.46 5.70
C PRO A 130 -10.98 18.87 6.99
N GLN A 131 -9.85 19.45 7.40
CA GLN A 131 -9.15 19.07 8.63
C GLN A 131 -10.13 18.98 9.81
N SER A 132 -10.02 17.90 10.58
CA SER A 132 -10.86 17.67 11.77
C SER A 132 -10.25 18.29 13.04
N LYS A 133 -11.06 18.37 14.07
CA LYS A 133 -10.65 18.64 15.46
C LYS A 133 -11.27 17.56 16.33
N PRO A 134 -10.49 16.70 16.99
CA PRO A 134 -9.01 16.60 16.95
C PRO A 134 -8.45 16.27 15.56
N LEU A 135 -7.15 16.56 15.32
CA LEU A 135 -6.47 16.17 14.09
C LEU A 135 -6.25 14.67 14.09
N ARG A 136 -6.79 13.98 13.08
CA ARG A 136 -6.69 12.53 12.95
C ARG A 136 -5.41 12.17 12.20
N VAL A 137 -4.49 11.51 12.90
CA VAL A 137 -3.20 11.09 12.36
C VAL A 137 -3.19 9.58 12.21
N VAL A 138 -2.87 9.08 11.02
CA VAL A 138 -2.58 7.66 10.86
C VAL A 138 -1.09 7.42 10.94
N ALA A 139 -0.70 6.43 11.75
CA ALA A 139 0.68 6.03 11.95
C ALA A 139 0.86 4.52 11.67
N SER A 140 2.11 4.11 11.45
CA SER A 140 2.41 2.71 11.22
C SER A 140 2.24 1.90 12.51
N LYS A 141 1.54 0.76 12.41
CA LYS A 141 1.36 -0.19 13.52
C LYS A 141 2.69 -0.87 13.89
N SER A 142 3.50 -1.18 12.90
CA SER A 142 4.74 -1.97 13.04
C SER A 142 6.03 -1.15 12.91
N HIS A 143 5.98 0.11 12.46
CA HIS A 143 7.16 0.92 12.13
C HIS A 143 7.08 2.35 12.67
N LEU A 144 6.57 2.52 13.91
CA LEU A 144 6.57 3.81 14.59
C LEU A 144 7.98 4.08 15.14
N ASN A 145 8.80 4.81 14.37
CA ASN A 145 10.15 5.21 14.73
C ASN A 145 10.18 6.51 15.58
N ASN A 146 11.36 6.87 16.09
CA ASN A 146 11.51 8.06 16.92
C ASN A 146 11.21 9.35 16.15
N ASP A 147 11.64 9.47 14.89
CA ASP A 147 11.39 10.67 14.09
C ASP A 147 9.88 10.92 13.93
N THR A 148 9.08 9.84 13.74
CA THR A 148 7.62 9.96 13.71
C THR A 148 7.06 10.43 15.04
N LYS A 149 7.57 9.90 16.16
CA LYS A 149 7.14 10.33 17.51
C LYS A 149 7.49 11.79 17.76
N ASP A 150 8.70 12.20 17.41
CA ASP A 150 9.16 13.58 17.57
C ASP A 150 8.33 14.54 16.71
N PHE A 151 8.04 14.17 15.46
CA PHE A 151 7.13 14.93 14.61
C PHE A 151 5.74 15.08 15.26
N LEU A 152 5.15 14.00 15.78
CA LEU A 152 3.86 14.04 16.44
C LEU A 152 3.87 14.91 17.71
N ASN A 153 4.96 14.87 18.47
CA ASN A 153 5.15 15.73 19.65
C ASN A 153 5.20 17.21 19.25
N VAL A 154 6.00 17.55 18.22
CA VAL A 154 6.07 18.92 17.70
C VAL A 154 4.69 19.36 17.20
N LEU A 155 4.02 18.53 16.39
CA LEU A 155 2.70 18.83 15.85
C LEU A 155 1.66 19.07 16.96
N SER A 156 1.68 18.26 18.02
CA SER A 156 0.78 18.40 19.16
C SER A 156 1.03 19.71 19.95
N ASN A 157 2.30 20.11 20.06
CA ASN A 157 2.66 21.35 20.75
C ASN A 157 2.32 22.61 19.96
N GLU A 158 2.39 22.55 18.62
CA GLU A 158 2.10 23.68 17.73
C GLU A 158 0.59 23.85 17.48
N LEU A 159 -0.21 22.81 17.70
CA LEU A 159 -1.65 22.86 17.53
C LEU A 159 -2.34 23.19 18.85
N GLU A 160 -3.38 24.00 18.79
CA GLU A 160 -4.22 24.34 19.96
C GLU A 160 -5.26 23.26 20.29
N TYR A 161 -5.10 22.03 19.79
CA TYR A 161 -6.01 20.90 20.00
C TYR A 161 -5.30 19.56 19.90
N GLU A 162 -5.92 18.54 20.48
CA GLU A 162 -5.36 17.19 20.61
C GLU A 162 -5.23 16.48 19.25
N LEU A 163 -4.30 15.51 19.20
CA LEU A 163 -4.17 14.57 18.11
C LEU A 163 -4.94 13.28 18.44
N GLU A 164 -5.68 12.77 17.48
CA GLU A 164 -6.22 11.42 17.50
C GLU A 164 -5.34 10.52 16.63
N VAL A 165 -4.54 9.65 17.25
CA VAL A 165 -3.61 8.78 16.54
C VAL A 165 -4.20 7.39 16.35
N VAL A 166 -4.38 6.98 15.11
CA VAL A 166 -4.83 5.65 14.70
C VAL A 166 -3.66 4.88 14.11
N ASN A 167 -3.37 3.69 14.67
CA ASN A 167 -2.32 2.81 14.17
C ASN A 167 -2.93 1.73 13.28
N ILE A 168 -2.52 1.74 12.00
CA ILE A 168 -2.96 0.75 11.00
C ILE A 168 -1.77 0.26 10.18
N GLY A 169 -1.83 -0.99 9.71
CA GLY A 169 -0.82 -1.57 8.82
C GLY A 169 -0.95 -1.09 7.37
N SER A 170 0.00 -1.49 6.54
CA SER A 170 0.00 -1.38 5.07
C SER A 170 -0.30 0.00 4.46
N SER A 171 -0.51 0.03 3.17
CA SER A 171 -0.94 1.19 2.38
C SER A 171 -2.39 1.63 2.66
N LEU A 172 -3.13 0.89 3.49
CA LEU A 172 -4.46 1.29 3.95
C LEU A 172 -4.46 2.66 4.65
N LYS A 173 -3.30 3.11 5.17
CA LYS A 173 -3.12 4.45 5.72
C LYS A 173 -3.43 5.55 4.71
N PHE A 174 -2.99 5.40 3.47
CA PHE A 174 -3.32 6.33 2.38
C PHE A 174 -4.82 6.30 2.07
N CYS A 175 -5.44 5.11 2.11
CA CYS A 175 -6.86 4.95 1.84
C CYS A 175 -7.72 5.70 2.86
N LEU A 176 -7.32 5.70 4.15
CA LEU A 176 -8.01 6.48 5.18
C LEU A 176 -7.93 8.00 4.92
N ILE A 177 -6.79 8.49 4.45
CA ILE A 177 -6.66 9.90 4.01
C ILE A 177 -7.60 10.17 2.84
N ALA A 178 -7.59 9.31 1.81
CA ALA A 178 -8.42 9.48 0.62
C ALA A 178 -9.93 9.48 0.91
N GLU A 179 -10.39 8.72 1.92
CA GLU A 179 -11.77 8.70 2.40
C GLU A 179 -12.13 9.90 3.30
N GLY A 180 -11.13 10.69 3.72
CA GLY A 180 -11.32 11.74 4.73
C GLY A 180 -11.63 11.20 6.12
N LEU A 181 -11.13 9.99 6.43
CA LEU A 181 -11.19 9.35 7.74
C LEU A 181 -9.96 9.65 8.59
N ALA A 182 -8.89 10.15 7.96
CA ALA A 182 -7.70 10.70 8.60
C ALA A 182 -7.26 11.98 7.85
N ASP A 183 -6.42 12.78 8.51
CA ASP A 183 -6.00 14.09 8.02
C ASP A 183 -4.52 14.11 7.66
N VAL A 184 -3.68 13.35 8.38
CA VAL A 184 -2.22 13.33 8.20
C VAL A 184 -1.69 11.89 8.29
N TYR A 185 -0.74 11.57 7.41
CA TYR A 185 0.07 10.34 7.47
C TYR A 185 1.56 10.70 7.39
N PRO A 186 2.26 10.85 8.53
CA PRO A 186 3.71 11.05 8.54
C PRO A 186 4.45 9.73 8.27
N ARG A 187 5.44 9.75 7.38
CA ARG A 187 6.29 8.60 7.08
C ARG A 187 7.75 9.02 7.01
N PHE A 188 8.53 8.74 8.07
CA PHE A 188 9.96 9.02 8.17
C PHE A 188 10.84 7.77 8.04
N GLY A 189 10.23 6.58 8.02
CA GLY A 189 10.94 5.33 7.79
C GLY A 189 11.11 5.03 6.30
N PRO A 190 12.02 4.10 5.95
CA PRO A 190 12.16 3.61 4.58
C PRO A 190 10.83 3.10 4.01
N THR A 191 10.65 3.31 2.73
CA THR A 191 9.51 2.81 1.96
C THR A 191 9.96 2.52 0.55
N MET A 192 9.32 1.58 -0.11
CA MET A 192 9.64 1.20 -1.48
C MET A 192 8.59 1.76 -2.45
N GLU A 193 8.92 1.76 -3.75
CA GLU A 193 8.00 2.25 -4.76
C GLU A 193 6.68 1.48 -4.79
N TRP A 194 6.69 0.17 -4.54
CA TRP A 194 5.48 -0.65 -4.53
C TRP A 194 4.57 -0.40 -3.32
N ASP A 195 5.11 0.10 -2.19
CA ASP A 195 4.30 0.51 -1.02
C ASP A 195 3.47 1.77 -1.31
N SER A 196 3.94 2.63 -2.21
CA SER A 196 3.42 4.00 -2.34
C SER A 196 2.84 4.34 -3.71
N CYS A 197 3.29 3.74 -4.83
CA CYS A 197 2.81 4.10 -6.17
C CYS A 197 1.30 3.98 -6.34
N ALA A 198 0.71 2.85 -5.91
CA ALA A 198 -0.74 2.64 -6.08
C ALA A 198 -1.59 3.60 -5.23
N PRO A 199 -1.29 3.80 -3.94
CA PRO A 199 -2.13 4.65 -3.09
C PRO A 199 -1.83 6.15 -3.23
N HIS A 200 -0.76 6.54 -3.94
CA HIS A 200 -0.35 7.95 -4.09
C HIS A 200 -1.23 8.72 -5.08
N ILE A 201 -1.87 8.05 -6.04
CA ILE A 201 -2.64 8.66 -7.10
C ILE A 201 -4.00 9.18 -6.59
#